data_25dee30f4320dd23b2e112aa9f3d578f
#
_entry.id   25dee30f4320dd23b2e112aa9f3d578f
#
_cell.length_a   1.000
_cell.length_b   1.000
_cell.length_c   1.000
_cell.angle_alpha   90.00
_cell.angle_beta   90.00
_cell.angle_gamma   90.00
#
_symmetry.space_group_name_H-M   'P 1'
#
loop_
_entity.id
_entity.type
_entity.pdbx_description
1 polymer ?
#
loop_
_entity_poly.entity_id
_entity_poly.type
_entity_poly.pdbx_seq_one_letter_code
_entity_poly.pdbx_strand_id
1 'polypeptide(L)'
;MSAEEIDAMQAEAQKAEKTERTRPLTADEVTAMLIKQQINTLAVDDNTALRMLDFYPAWAADTAYTVGHKVRRNGKLWRVVQAHTSQTGWEPENAPALWTEICETHDGTQYDPIPYDGNMALTAGLYYVQDDVIYLCTRDTINPVYQPLSELVGIYVETT
;
A
#
# COMPACT_ATOMS: atom_id res chain seq x y z
N MET A 1 -7.42 9.60 45.57
CA MET A 1 -8.51 8.79 45.04
C MET A 1 -8.71 7.59 45.95
N SER A 2 -9.93 7.36 46.42
CA SER A 2 -10.26 6.21 47.26
C SER A 2 -10.37 4.92 46.44
N ALA A 3 -10.27 3.77 47.13
CA ALA A 3 -10.47 2.47 46.47
C ALA A 3 -11.87 2.33 45.85
N GLU A 4 -12.89 2.91 46.51
CA GLU A 4 -14.28 2.92 45.98
C GLU A 4 -14.43 3.75 44.71
N GLU A 5 -13.72 4.86 44.60
CA GLU A 5 -13.71 5.69 43.39
C GLU A 5 -13.01 4.96 42.22
N ILE A 6 -11.93 4.23 42.47
CA ILE A 6 -11.23 3.43 41.48
C ILE A 6 -12.12 2.29 41.02
N ASP A 7 -12.80 1.58 41.90
CA ASP A 7 -13.72 0.50 41.55
C ASP A 7 -14.91 0.99 40.73
N ALA A 8 -15.46 2.17 41.05
CA ALA A 8 -16.54 2.78 40.27
C ALA A 8 -16.10 3.15 38.86
N MET A 9 -14.90 3.71 38.70
CA MET A 9 -14.34 4.03 37.39
C MET A 9 -14.07 2.77 36.52
N GLN A 10 -13.55 1.71 37.13
CA GLN A 10 -13.34 0.43 36.46
C GLN A 10 -14.66 -0.22 36.03
N ALA A 11 -15.69 -0.16 36.86
CA ALA A 11 -17.03 -0.70 36.54
C ALA A 11 -17.68 0.06 35.38
N GLU A 12 -17.54 1.40 35.34
CA GLU A 12 -18.02 2.20 34.19
C GLU A 12 -17.28 1.91 32.91
N ALA A 13 -15.95 1.76 32.95
CA ALA A 13 -15.12 1.40 31.80
C ALA A 13 -15.53 0.02 31.23
N GLN A 14 -15.73 -0.96 32.11
CA GLN A 14 -16.19 -2.31 31.73
C GLN A 14 -17.59 -2.28 31.13
N LYS A 15 -18.50 -1.48 31.67
CA LYS A 15 -19.86 -1.32 31.14
C LYS A 15 -19.85 -0.67 29.75
N ALA A 16 -19.03 0.38 29.56
CA ALA A 16 -18.88 1.03 28.26
C ALA A 16 -18.29 0.07 27.21
N GLU A 17 -17.28 -0.72 27.56
CA GLU A 17 -16.69 -1.73 26.71
C GLU A 17 -17.69 -2.83 26.32
N LYS A 18 -18.48 -3.32 27.27
CA LYS A 18 -19.55 -4.30 27.02
C LYS A 18 -20.63 -3.73 26.11
N THR A 19 -21.03 -2.47 26.29
CA THR A 19 -22.02 -1.81 25.44
C THR A 19 -21.52 -1.69 24.01
N GLU A 20 -20.27 -1.33 23.82
CA GLU A 20 -19.64 -1.26 22.47
C GLU A 20 -19.63 -2.63 21.78
N ARG A 21 -19.29 -3.71 22.49
CA ARG A 21 -19.29 -5.08 21.96
C ARG A 21 -20.67 -5.60 21.58
N THR A 22 -21.71 -5.13 22.24
CA THR A 22 -23.10 -5.59 22.01
C THR A 22 -23.90 -4.68 21.12
N ARG A 23 -23.33 -3.55 20.67
CA ARG A 23 -23.97 -2.63 19.74
C ARG A 23 -24.17 -3.35 18.38
N PRO A 24 -25.37 -3.24 17.75
CA PRO A 24 -25.57 -3.75 16.41
C PRO A 24 -24.59 -3.10 15.43
N LEU A 25 -24.00 -3.91 14.55
CA LEU A 25 -23.14 -3.42 13.50
C LEU A 25 -23.95 -2.70 12.41
N THR A 26 -23.40 -1.64 11.87
CA THR A 26 -23.96 -0.98 10.68
C THR A 26 -23.72 -1.82 9.42
N ALA A 27 -24.46 -1.56 8.36
CA ALA A 27 -24.24 -2.23 7.07
C ALA A 27 -22.82 -2.03 6.54
N ASP A 28 -22.25 -0.83 6.71
CA ASP A 28 -20.87 -0.53 6.29
C ASP A 28 -19.84 -1.32 7.08
N GLU A 29 -20.03 -1.46 8.39
CA GLU A 29 -19.16 -2.26 9.26
C GLU A 29 -19.20 -3.75 8.90
N VAL A 30 -20.38 -4.30 8.62
CA VAL A 30 -20.55 -5.69 8.17
C VAL A 30 -19.88 -5.88 6.81
N THR A 31 -20.07 -4.97 5.87
CA THR A 31 -19.45 -5.02 4.56
C THR A 31 -17.91 -5.00 4.69
N ALA A 32 -17.36 -4.11 5.49
CA ALA A 32 -15.92 -4.03 5.74
C ALA A 32 -15.37 -5.33 6.36
N MET A 33 -16.09 -5.94 7.30
CA MET A 33 -15.70 -7.22 7.90
C MET A 33 -15.65 -8.34 6.87
N LEU A 34 -16.66 -8.43 6.00
CA LEU A 34 -16.74 -9.46 4.95
C LEU A 34 -15.60 -9.28 3.93
N ILE A 35 -15.32 -8.05 3.53
CA ILE A 35 -14.20 -7.75 2.63
C ILE A 35 -12.88 -8.18 3.28
N LYS A 36 -12.62 -7.80 4.53
CA LYS A 36 -11.40 -8.18 5.25
C LYS A 36 -11.20 -9.69 5.35
N GLN A 37 -12.28 -10.45 5.52
CA GLN A 37 -12.20 -11.92 5.58
C GLN A 37 -11.84 -12.55 4.24
N GLN A 38 -12.21 -11.93 3.13
CA GLN A 38 -12.06 -12.49 1.79
C GLN A 38 -11.06 -11.75 0.91
N ILE A 39 -10.45 -10.67 1.39
CA ILE A 39 -9.62 -9.79 0.56
C ILE A 39 -8.52 -10.54 -0.21
N ASN A 40 -7.88 -11.53 0.41
CA ASN A 40 -6.83 -12.31 -0.22
C ASN A 40 -7.35 -13.38 -1.19
N THR A 41 -8.66 -13.59 -1.27
CA THR A 41 -9.31 -14.46 -2.26
C THR A 41 -9.78 -13.71 -3.49
N LEU A 42 -9.82 -12.36 -3.42
CA LEU A 42 -10.22 -11.52 -4.53
C LEU A 42 -9.09 -11.38 -5.55
N ALA A 43 -9.42 -11.60 -6.82
CA ALA A 43 -8.49 -11.39 -7.93
C ALA A 43 -8.51 -9.91 -8.33
N VAL A 44 -7.74 -9.07 -7.64
CA VAL A 44 -7.58 -7.66 -7.95
C VAL A 44 -6.14 -7.38 -8.39
N ASP A 45 -5.97 -6.42 -9.31
CA ASP A 45 -4.66 -5.94 -9.70
C ASP A 45 -3.97 -5.18 -8.57
N ASP A 46 -2.67 -4.96 -8.71
CA ASP A 46 -1.85 -4.36 -7.66
C ASP A 46 -2.23 -2.91 -7.33
N ASN A 47 -2.57 -2.10 -8.31
CA ASN A 47 -3.01 -0.73 -8.08
C ASN A 47 -4.34 -0.68 -7.31
N THR A 48 -5.29 -1.56 -7.65
CA THR A 48 -6.54 -1.71 -6.92
C THR A 48 -6.27 -2.21 -5.50
N ALA A 49 -5.38 -3.18 -5.33
CA ALA A 49 -5.00 -3.70 -4.01
C ALA A 49 -4.40 -2.60 -3.12
N LEU A 50 -3.56 -1.72 -3.65
CA LEU A 50 -2.99 -0.58 -2.91
C LEU A 50 -4.07 0.39 -2.43
N ARG A 51 -5.11 0.64 -3.22
CA ARG A 51 -6.27 1.47 -2.82
C ARG A 51 -7.13 0.81 -1.73
N MET A 52 -6.99 -0.50 -1.54
CA MET A 52 -7.68 -1.30 -0.54
C MET A 52 -6.76 -1.69 0.64
N LEU A 53 -5.65 -1.01 0.83
CA LEU A 53 -4.61 -1.33 1.82
C LEU A 53 -5.18 -1.62 3.21
N ASP A 54 -6.12 -0.82 3.69
CA ASP A 54 -6.69 -0.93 5.03
C ASP A 54 -7.54 -2.20 5.24
N PHE A 55 -7.96 -2.86 4.16
CA PHE A 55 -8.72 -4.11 4.24
C PHE A 55 -7.81 -5.33 4.36
N TYR A 56 -6.53 -5.23 3.99
CA TYR A 56 -5.58 -6.34 4.13
C TYR A 56 -5.18 -6.54 5.59
N PRO A 57 -4.93 -7.80 6.01
CA PRO A 57 -4.47 -8.09 7.35
C PRO A 57 -3.09 -7.47 7.58
N ALA A 58 -2.84 -7.03 8.82
CA ALA A 58 -1.49 -6.66 9.21
C ALA A 58 -0.59 -7.89 9.26
N TRP A 59 0.69 -7.73 8.92
CA TRP A 59 1.67 -8.79 9.13
C TRP A 59 1.71 -9.19 10.60
N ALA A 60 1.80 -10.49 10.87
CA ALA A 60 1.95 -11.04 12.21
C ALA A 60 3.00 -12.15 12.19
N ALA A 61 3.73 -12.29 13.31
CA ALA A 61 4.60 -13.44 13.52
C ALA A 61 3.77 -14.71 13.78
N ASP A 62 4.41 -15.87 13.69
CA ASP A 62 3.81 -17.19 13.94
C ASP A 62 2.54 -17.45 13.11
N THR A 63 2.51 -16.90 11.89
CA THR A 63 1.39 -17.02 10.97
C THR A 63 1.82 -17.74 9.70
N ALA A 64 1.05 -18.75 9.27
CA ALA A 64 1.28 -19.44 8.01
C ALA A 64 0.80 -18.57 6.84
N TYR A 65 1.69 -18.27 5.93
CA TYR A 65 1.42 -17.51 4.71
C TYR A 65 1.66 -18.37 3.47
N THR A 66 0.76 -18.25 2.51
CA THR A 66 0.85 -18.92 1.21
C THR A 66 1.25 -17.93 0.12
N VAL A 67 1.83 -18.43 -0.97
CA VAL A 67 2.23 -17.62 -2.12
C VAL A 67 1.05 -16.79 -2.65
N GLY A 68 1.29 -15.50 -2.91
CA GLY A 68 0.28 -14.56 -3.38
C GLY A 68 -0.53 -13.88 -2.28
N HIS A 69 -0.48 -14.36 -1.04
CA HIS A 69 -1.11 -13.70 0.11
C HIS A 69 -0.53 -12.30 0.31
N LYS A 70 -1.40 -11.34 0.60
CA LYS A 70 -1.00 -9.95 0.80
C LYS A 70 -1.23 -9.53 2.23
N VAL A 71 -0.29 -8.78 2.79
CA VAL A 71 -0.36 -8.19 4.13
C VAL A 71 0.06 -6.72 4.09
N ARG A 72 -0.45 -5.95 5.02
CA ARG A 72 -0.01 -4.56 5.22
C ARG A 72 0.99 -4.47 6.37
N ARG A 73 1.99 -3.61 6.21
CA ARG A 73 2.95 -3.26 7.25
C ARG A 73 3.60 -1.92 6.94
N ASN A 74 3.68 -1.06 7.96
CA ASN A 74 4.30 0.27 7.85
C ASN A 74 3.76 1.13 6.69
N GLY A 75 2.43 1.09 6.47
CA GLY A 75 1.78 1.83 5.39
C GLY A 75 2.02 1.28 3.99
N LYS A 76 2.63 0.10 3.89
CA LYS A 76 2.94 -0.59 2.63
C LYS A 76 2.17 -1.90 2.51
N LEU A 77 1.99 -2.35 1.28
CA LEU A 77 1.39 -3.63 0.94
C LEU A 77 2.49 -4.59 0.44
N TRP A 78 2.49 -5.80 0.97
CA TRP A 78 3.48 -6.83 0.68
C TRP A 78 2.82 -8.10 0.18
N ARG A 79 3.45 -8.77 -0.79
CA ARG A 79 3.01 -10.06 -1.32
C ARG A 79 3.99 -11.15 -0.91
N VAL A 80 3.46 -12.29 -0.51
CA VAL A 80 4.24 -13.52 -0.25
C VAL A 80 4.73 -14.09 -1.57
N VAL A 81 6.04 -14.27 -1.70
CA VAL A 81 6.67 -14.91 -2.88
C VAL A 81 7.04 -16.35 -2.61
N GLN A 82 7.21 -16.73 -1.35
CA GLN A 82 7.49 -18.10 -0.92
C GLN A 82 6.64 -18.46 0.30
N ALA A 83 5.93 -19.58 0.24
CA ALA A 83 5.13 -20.05 1.38
C ALA A 83 6.00 -20.31 2.60
N HIS A 84 5.59 -19.81 3.76
CA HIS A 84 6.34 -19.95 5.01
C HIS A 84 5.43 -19.70 6.22
N THR A 85 5.93 -20.08 7.39
CA THR A 85 5.38 -19.58 8.66
C THR A 85 6.28 -18.46 9.15
N SER A 86 5.70 -17.27 9.32
CA SER A 86 6.44 -16.08 9.74
C SER A 86 6.96 -16.22 11.18
N GLN A 87 8.05 -15.54 11.46
CA GLN A 87 8.61 -15.43 12.80
C GLN A 87 9.17 -14.04 13.02
N THR A 88 9.40 -13.68 14.28
CA THR A 88 10.05 -12.41 14.62
C THR A 88 11.41 -12.33 13.93
N GLY A 89 11.70 -11.20 13.28
CA GLY A 89 12.89 -10.98 12.48
C GLY A 89 12.70 -11.30 10.98
N TRP A 90 11.56 -11.87 10.59
CA TRP A 90 11.20 -12.13 9.19
C TRP A 90 10.10 -11.18 8.69
N GLU A 91 10.10 -9.96 9.22
CA GLU A 91 9.22 -8.92 8.70
C GLU A 91 9.48 -8.70 7.20
N PRO A 92 8.45 -8.30 6.44
CA PRO A 92 8.57 -8.15 4.98
C PRO A 92 9.76 -7.33 4.51
N GLU A 93 10.06 -6.24 5.20
CA GLU A 93 11.19 -5.36 4.89
C GLU A 93 12.56 -6.02 5.15
N ASN A 94 12.62 -7.05 5.99
CA ASN A 94 13.84 -7.75 6.38
C ASN A 94 14.03 -9.09 5.66
N ALA A 95 13.01 -9.59 4.99
CA ALA A 95 12.99 -10.91 4.36
C ALA A 95 12.63 -10.86 2.87
N PRO A 96 13.48 -10.26 2.01
CA PRO A 96 13.18 -10.09 0.57
C PRO A 96 13.03 -11.41 -0.20
N ALA A 97 13.55 -12.53 0.34
CA ALA A 97 13.35 -13.84 -0.24
C ALA A 97 11.92 -14.38 -0.04
N LEU A 98 11.20 -13.88 0.95
CA LEU A 98 9.84 -14.32 1.31
C LEU A 98 8.76 -13.34 0.84
N TRP A 99 9.10 -12.07 0.69
CA TRP A 99 8.17 -10.98 0.46
C TRP A 99 8.63 -10.06 -0.68
N THR A 100 7.68 -9.52 -1.41
CA THR A 100 7.91 -8.42 -2.35
C THR A 100 6.96 -7.27 -2.04
N GLU A 101 7.47 -6.05 -2.06
CA GLU A 101 6.64 -4.84 -1.92
C GLU A 101 5.78 -4.67 -3.18
N ILE A 102 4.50 -4.36 -2.99
CA ILE A 102 3.61 -3.98 -4.08
C ILE A 102 3.68 -2.46 -4.20
N CYS A 103 4.19 -2.00 -5.32
CA CYS A 103 4.28 -0.59 -5.65
C CYS A 103 3.26 -0.24 -6.75
N GLU A 104 2.83 1.01 -6.78
CA GLU A 104 2.00 1.51 -7.86
C GLU A 104 2.74 1.38 -9.20
N THR A 105 2.04 0.85 -10.20
CA THR A 105 2.54 0.75 -11.57
C THR A 105 1.80 1.74 -12.45
N HIS A 106 2.53 2.36 -13.35
CA HIS A 106 1.99 3.34 -14.31
C HIS A 106 2.27 2.86 -15.73
N ASP A 107 1.26 2.97 -16.60
CA ASP A 107 1.39 2.53 -18.00
C ASP A 107 2.19 3.51 -18.87
N GLY A 108 2.50 4.70 -18.37
CA GLY A 108 3.23 5.72 -19.12
C GLY A 108 2.38 6.35 -20.22
N THR A 109 1.07 6.34 -20.08
CA THR A 109 0.15 7.05 -20.99
C THR A 109 -0.11 8.48 -20.49
N GLN A 110 -0.71 9.30 -21.35
CA GLN A 110 -1.10 10.67 -20.94
C GLN A 110 -2.07 10.68 -19.75
N TYR A 111 -2.89 9.63 -19.60
CA TYR A 111 -3.87 9.49 -18.51
C TYR A 111 -3.31 8.77 -17.28
N ASP A 112 -2.19 8.11 -17.44
CA ASP A 112 -1.48 7.39 -16.38
C ASP A 112 0.04 7.57 -16.54
N PRO A 113 0.56 8.82 -16.38
CA PRO A 113 1.97 9.10 -16.56
C PRO A 113 2.82 8.55 -15.42
N ILE A 114 4.05 8.21 -15.74
CA ILE A 114 5.04 7.70 -14.77
C ILE A 114 5.54 8.86 -13.92
N PRO A 115 5.44 8.80 -12.58
CA PRO A 115 6.05 9.81 -11.70
C PRO A 115 7.57 9.86 -11.92
N TYR A 116 8.09 11.05 -12.18
CA TYR A 116 9.52 11.27 -12.32
C TYR A 116 10.14 11.64 -10.97
N ASP A 117 11.08 10.83 -10.50
CA ASP A 117 11.73 10.98 -9.19
C ASP A 117 13.07 11.72 -9.23
N GLY A 118 13.52 12.16 -10.40
CA GLY A 118 14.80 12.85 -10.57
C GLY A 118 16.01 11.91 -10.68
N ASN A 119 15.80 10.62 -10.87
CA ASN A 119 16.86 9.63 -11.05
C ASN A 119 16.34 8.42 -11.82
N MET A 120 15.99 8.62 -13.08
CA MET A 120 15.50 7.53 -13.92
C MET A 120 15.83 7.76 -15.39
N ALA A 121 15.96 6.66 -16.14
CA ALA A 121 16.01 6.70 -17.58
C ALA A 121 14.62 6.93 -18.16
N LEU A 122 14.54 7.76 -19.20
CA LEU A 122 13.29 8.04 -19.92
C LEU A 122 13.23 7.24 -21.20
N THR A 123 12.04 6.75 -21.52
CA THR A 123 11.76 5.98 -22.74
C THR A 123 10.86 6.78 -23.68
N ALA A 124 11.26 6.89 -24.93
CA ALA A 124 10.50 7.59 -25.97
C ALA A 124 9.09 6.99 -26.12
N GLY A 125 8.10 7.86 -26.27
CA GLY A 125 6.70 7.49 -26.36
C GLY A 125 5.95 7.34 -25.04
N LEU A 126 6.67 7.36 -23.90
CA LEU A 126 6.04 7.33 -22.58
C LEU A 126 5.89 8.74 -22.01
N TYR A 127 4.84 8.88 -21.20
CA TYR A 127 4.53 10.12 -20.48
C TYR A 127 5.04 10.04 -19.06
N TYR A 128 5.58 11.15 -18.60
CA TYR A 128 6.11 11.33 -17.25
C TYR A 128 5.46 12.54 -16.60
N VAL A 129 5.29 12.52 -15.29
CA VAL A 129 4.75 13.65 -14.51
C VAL A 129 5.73 14.11 -13.47
N GLN A 130 5.92 15.41 -13.39
CA GLN A 130 6.67 16.09 -12.33
C GLN A 130 6.00 17.42 -12.01
N ASP A 131 5.79 17.73 -10.72
CA ASP A 131 5.18 18.96 -10.24
C ASP A 131 3.82 19.26 -10.93
N ASP A 132 2.97 18.23 -11.08
CA ASP A 132 1.66 18.26 -11.75
C ASP A 132 1.69 18.62 -13.26
N VAL A 133 2.88 18.63 -13.86
CA VAL A 133 3.04 18.84 -15.30
C VAL A 133 3.37 17.50 -15.99
N ILE A 134 2.65 17.21 -17.08
CA ILE A 134 2.84 15.99 -17.87
C ILE A 134 3.76 16.30 -19.05
N TYR A 135 4.73 15.43 -19.26
CA TYR A 135 5.73 15.51 -20.33
C TYR A 135 5.70 14.23 -21.17
N LEU A 136 5.73 14.39 -22.49
CA LEU A 136 5.95 13.28 -23.41
C LEU A 136 7.46 13.13 -23.63
N CYS A 137 8.00 11.94 -23.40
CA CYS A 137 9.37 11.65 -23.78
C CYS A 137 9.47 11.44 -25.28
N THR A 138 10.33 12.20 -25.94
CA THR A 138 10.53 12.16 -27.40
C THR A 138 11.76 11.37 -27.83
N ARG A 139 12.66 11.11 -26.89
CA ARG A 139 13.90 10.37 -27.15
C ARG A 139 14.40 9.65 -25.91
N ASP A 140 14.84 8.39 -26.09
CA ASP A 140 15.44 7.60 -25.00
C ASP A 140 16.68 8.28 -24.43
N THR A 141 16.80 8.26 -23.09
CA THR A 141 17.98 8.76 -22.42
C THR A 141 19.05 7.70 -22.21
N ILE A 142 18.72 6.42 -22.35
CA ILE A 142 19.59 5.23 -22.13
C ILE A 142 20.07 5.14 -20.68
N ASN A 143 20.67 6.22 -20.17
CA ASN A 143 21.12 6.34 -18.78
C ASN A 143 20.13 7.19 -17.95
N PRO A 144 20.10 6.99 -16.62
CA PRO A 144 19.32 7.86 -15.74
C PRO A 144 19.70 9.34 -15.91
N VAL A 145 18.70 10.20 -15.94
CA VAL A 145 18.86 11.66 -15.90
C VAL A 145 18.47 12.16 -14.51
N TYR A 146 19.09 13.25 -14.10
CA TYR A 146 18.95 13.80 -12.75
C TYR A 146 18.34 15.20 -12.73
N GLN A 147 18.30 15.85 -13.90
CA GLN A 147 17.74 17.20 -14.05
C GLN A 147 16.21 17.14 -13.97
N PRO A 148 15.55 18.22 -13.49
CA PRO A 148 14.10 18.35 -13.59
C PRO A 148 13.63 18.21 -15.05
N LEU A 149 12.45 17.64 -15.27
CA LEU A 149 11.89 17.47 -16.63
C LEU A 149 11.74 18.81 -17.35
N SER A 150 11.46 19.89 -16.63
CA SER A 150 11.38 21.24 -17.19
C SER A 150 12.67 21.71 -17.88
N GLU A 151 13.84 21.25 -17.43
CA GLU A 151 15.13 21.55 -18.03
C GLU A 151 15.45 20.65 -19.24
N LEU A 152 14.73 19.56 -19.40
CA LEU A 152 14.91 18.58 -20.48
C LEU A 152 13.94 18.83 -21.66
N VAL A 153 13.09 19.86 -21.57
CA VAL A 153 12.17 20.25 -22.64
C VAL A 153 12.95 20.66 -23.90
N GLY A 154 12.56 20.11 -25.04
CA GLY A 154 13.24 20.32 -26.31
C GLY A 154 14.53 19.48 -26.52
N ILE A 155 14.95 18.71 -25.49
CA ILE A 155 16.08 17.79 -25.56
C ILE A 155 15.59 16.34 -25.56
N TYR A 156 14.84 15.96 -24.52
CA TYR A 156 14.32 14.61 -24.31
C TYR A 156 12.81 14.57 -24.12
N VAL A 157 12.19 15.66 -23.70
CA VAL A 157 10.75 15.71 -23.41
C VAL A 157 10.09 16.95 -24.02
N GLU A 158 8.79 16.87 -24.20
CA GLU A 158 7.90 17.99 -24.58
C GLU A 158 6.77 18.10 -23.57
N THR A 159 6.31 19.32 -23.30
CA THR A 159 5.09 19.55 -22.48
C THR A 159 3.85 19.23 -23.31
N THR A 160 2.87 18.59 -22.67
CA THR A 160 1.59 18.21 -23.31
C THR A 160 0.47 19.15 -22.94
#